data_50479010ea33cfa1ed3f071eed2e3fc1
#
_entry.id   50479010ea33cfa1ed3f071eed2e3fc1
#
_cell.length_a   1.000
_cell.length_b   1.000
_cell.length_c   1.000
_cell.angle_alpha   90.00
_cell.angle_beta   90.00
_cell.angle_gamma   90.00
#
_symmetry.space_group_name_H-M   'P 1'
#
loop_
_entity.id
_entity.type
_entity.pdbx_description
1 polymer ?
#
loop_
_entity_poly.entity_id
_entity_poly.type
_entity_poly.pdbx_seq_one_letter_code
_entity_poly.pdbx_strand_id
1 'polypeptide(L)'
;MFRDERTSAIVVTFHPRPEYLDSLAKICAQVDLLIVVDNGSQESELLQLRIASEELGFMFIENGENLGIAAALNLGVREAQKEGCRWVGLFDQDSTVTEGFIACMIDEFEVYRKQRKIMQIVPKYIDPETGIERPVSRSEDGGIFLTCTSGSLFAMEAFEECGFFQENLFIYCVDDDYSLRLRKRGFFIGENRKAILLHRSGHPTFRKLFGKTIATKNYRPEVRYYYARNKVWMLRFHAKTFPRIIIPTLREFATIPLKIALMEDERWQKIKLFIRGLADGMAGRMGPLRHAG
;
A
#
# COMPACT_ATOMS: atom_id res chain seq x y z
N MET A 1 -11.72 28.24 2.95
CA MET A 1 -11.60 28.62 4.37
C MET A 1 -11.15 27.40 5.17
N PHE A 2 -10.09 26.71 4.73
CA PHE A 2 -9.51 25.50 5.37
C PHE A 2 -7.97 25.53 5.31
N ARG A 3 -7.36 26.75 5.32
CA ARG A 3 -5.89 26.94 5.15
C ARG A 3 -5.06 26.75 6.43
N ASP A 4 -5.67 26.40 7.56
CA ASP A 4 -4.94 26.22 8.84
C ASP A 4 -4.73 24.74 9.23
N GLU A 5 -5.12 23.77 8.39
CA GLU A 5 -5.02 22.37 8.71
C GLU A 5 -3.80 21.75 8.00
N ARG A 6 -2.77 21.47 8.80
CA ARG A 6 -1.48 20.99 8.32
C ARG A 6 -1.62 19.64 7.60
N THR A 7 -1.02 19.54 6.42
CA THR A 7 -1.01 18.35 5.58
C THR A 7 0.35 17.67 5.63
N SER A 8 0.36 16.35 5.67
CA SER A 8 1.59 15.56 5.53
C SER A 8 1.49 14.55 4.41
N ALA A 9 2.64 14.18 3.86
CA ALA A 9 2.81 13.01 3.02
C ALA A 9 3.88 12.09 3.62
N ILE A 10 3.67 10.80 3.53
CA ILE A 10 4.63 9.77 3.95
C ILE A 10 5.00 8.95 2.73
N VAL A 11 6.29 8.88 2.45
CA VAL A 11 6.86 8.03 1.39
C VAL A 11 7.77 7.01 2.04
N VAL A 12 7.51 5.72 1.80
CA VAL A 12 8.40 4.65 2.25
C VAL A 12 9.33 4.26 1.11
N THR A 13 10.64 4.30 1.36
CA THR A 13 11.68 3.91 0.41
C THR A 13 12.34 2.59 0.82
N PHE A 14 12.72 1.81 -0.19
CA PHE A 14 13.54 0.59 -0.04
C PHE A 14 14.25 0.33 -1.36
N HIS A 15 15.57 0.50 -1.39
CA HIS A 15 16.39 0.49 -2.60
C HIS A 15 15.82 1.41 -3.70
N PRO A 16 15.63 2.71 -3.41
CA PRO A 16 15.06 3.64 -4.39
C PRO A 16 16.00 3.86 -5.57
N ARG A 17 15.41 4.04 -6.73
CA ARG A 17 16.14 4.46 -7.92
C ARG A 17 16.25 5.99 -7.96
N PRO A 18 17.32 6.55 -8.57
CA PRO A 18 17.50 8.02 -8.63
C PRO A 18 16.30 8.77 -9.23
N GLU A 19 15.62 8.20 -10.22
CA GLU A 19 14.44 8.81 -10.84
C GLU A 19 13.26 9.04 -9.88
N TYR A 20 13.24 8.41 -8.70
CA TYR A 20 12.17 8.62 -7.71
C TYR A 20 12.31 9.93 -6.93
N LEU A 21 13.48 10.58 -6.98
CA LEU A 21 13.69 11.89 -6.36
C LEU A 21 12.78 12.97 -6.99
N ASP A 22 12.52 12.89 -8.28
CA ASP A 22 11.58 13.80 -8.97
C ASP A 22 10.15 13.64 -8.43
N SER A 23 9.77 12.42 -8.07
CA SER A 23 8.45 12.15 -7.47
C SER A 23 8.37 12.72 -6.05
N LEU A 24 9.44 12.62 -5.25
CA LEU A 24 9.52 13.23 -3.92
C LEU A 24 9.38 14.75 -4.01
N ALA A 25 10.07 15.41 -4.94
CA ALA A 25 9.97 16.85 -5.13
C ALA A 25 8.54 17.29 -5.48
N LYS A 26 7.83 16.55 -6.34
CA LYS A 26 6.44 16.84 -6.70
C LYS A 26 5.46 16.65 -5.53
N ILE A 27 5.70 15.70 -4.66
CA ILE A 27 4.89 15.49 -3.45
C ILE A 27 5.21 16.59 -2.44
N CYS A 28 6.51 16.88 -2.21
CA CYS A 28 6.98 17.88 -1.26
C CYS A 28 6.36 19.25 -1.53
N ALA A 29 6.28 19.66 -2.81
CA ALA A 29 5.70 20.92 -3.23
C ALA A 29 4.18 21.06 -2.93
N GLN A 30 3.49 20.00 -2.49
CA GLN A 30 2.04 19.99 -2.29
C GLN A 30 1.61 19.76 -0.84
N VAL A 31 2.55 19.58 0.10
CA VAL A 31 2.27 19.31 1.51
C VAL A 31 3.06 20.23 2.42
N ASP A 32 2.58 20.42 3.65
CA ASP A 32 3.30 21.21 4.65
C ASP A 32 4.46 20.42 5.27
N LEU A 33 4.40 19.09 5.22
CA LEU A 33 5.42 18.19 5.75
C LEU A 33 5.52 16.92 4.89
N LEU A 34 6.65 16.73 4.23
CA LEU A 34 6.99 15.44 3.65
C LEU A 34 7.85 14.65 4.64
N ILE A 35 7.50 13.40 4.88
CA ILE A 35 8.25 12.44 5.70
C ILE A 35 8.66 11.28 4.81
N VAL A 36 9.96 11.09 4.62
CA VAL A 36 10.51 9.95 3.89
C VAL A 36 11.08 8.96 4.90
N VAL A 37 10.57 7.75 4.90
CA VAL A 37 11.02 6.67 5.79
C VAL A 37 11.73 5.62 4.96
N ASP A 38 13.06 5.56 5.09
CA ASP A 38 13.86 4.52 4.45
C ASP A 38 13.83 3.23 5.26
N ASN A 39 13.53 2.14 4.59
CA ASN A 39 13.29 0.84 5.19
C ASN A 39 14.47 -0.13 5.02
N GLY A 40 15.70 0.38 5.10
CA GLY A 40 16.94 -0.41 5.07
C GLY A 40 17.60 -0.49 3.70
N SER A 41 17.73 0.63 3.01
CA SER A 41 18.49 0.77 1.76
C SER A 41 20.02 0.74 2.01
N GLN A 42 20.78 0.65 0.93
CA GLN A 42 22.24 0.68 0.99
C GLN A 42 22.77 2.11 1.20
N GLU A 43 23.98 2.25 1.74
CA GLU A 43 24.59 3.54 2.06
C GLU A 43 24.66 4.50 0.86
N SER A 44 24.91 3.98 -0.35
CA SER A 44 24.92 4.82 -1.57
C SER A 44 23.56 5.44 -1.90
N GLU A 45 22.48 4.73 -1.60
CA GLU A 45 21.09 5.19 -1.80
C GLU A 45 20.68 6.14 -0.67
N LEU A 46 21.09 5.84 0.57
CA LEU A 46 20.87 6.70 1.74
C LEU A 46 21.55 8.06 1.58
N LEU A 47 22.77 8.11 1.04
CA LEU A 47 23.47 9.37 0.78
C LEU A 47 22.67 10.26 -0.18
N GLN A 48 22.08 9.69 -1.23
CA GLN A 48 21.24 10.45 -2.16
C GLN A 48 19.98 11.00 -1.48
N LEU A 49 19.34 10.21 -0.61
CA LEU A 49 18.16 10.63 0.13
C LEU A 49 18.49 11.72 1.17
N ARG A 50 19.65 11.65 1.85
CA ARG A 50 20.13 12.69 2.79
C ARG A 50 20.35 14.01 2.05
N ILE A 51 21.03 13.99 0.90
CA ILE A 51 21.24 15.19 0.06
C ILE A 51 19.87 15.76 -0.36
N ALA A 52 18.99 14.93 -0.89
CA ALA A 52 17.65 15.36 -1.29
C ALA A 52 16.85 15.93 -0.12
N SER A 53 17.01 15.39 1.12
CA SER A 53 16.32 15.92 2.29
C SER A 53 16.78 17.31 2.67
N GLU A 54 18.07 17.61 2.54
CA GLU A 54 18.62 18.96 2.75
C GLU A 54 18.15 19.93 1.68
N GLU A 55 18.11 19.51 0.42
CA GLU A 55 17.70 20.36 -0.71
C GLU A 55 16.21 20.66 -0.72
N LEU A 56 15.37 19.68 -0.45
CA LEU A 56 13.90 19.77 -0.50
C LEU A 56 13.26 20.09 0.84
N GLY A 57 14.01 19.99 1.95
CA GLY A 57 13.52 20.28 3.30
C GLY A 57 12.55 19.27 3.86
N PHE A 58 12.61 17.98 3.49
CA PHE A 58 11.76 16.96 4.06
C PHE A 58 12.37 16.27 5.29
N MET A 59 11.53 15.74 6.17
CA MET A 59 11.95 14.91 7.30
C MET A 59 12.40 13.54 6.79
N PHE A 60 13.65 13.17 7.04
CA PHE A 60 14.20 11.87 6.65
C PHE A 60 14.41 10.97 7.86
N ILE A 61 13.92 9.75 7.80
CA ILE A 61 14.00 8.74 8.85
C ILE A 61 14.62 7.46 8.28
N GLU A 62 15.71 7.01 8.88
CA GLU A 62 16.41 5.79 8.49
C GLU A 62 16.13 4.67 9.50
N ASN A 63 15.49 3.59 9.04
CA ASN A 63 15.23 2.42 9.91
C ASN A 63 16.46 1.53 10.10
N GLY A 64 17.49 1.66 9.23
CA GLY A 64 18.68 0.83 9.27
C GLY A 64 18.48 -0.63 8.82
N GLU A 65 17.23 -1.15 8.88
CA GLU A 65 16.86 -2.50 8.42
C GLU A 65 15.43 -2.50 7.88
N ASN A 66 15.06 -3.56 7.15
CA ASN A 66 13.71 -3.71 6.63
C ASN A 66 12.74 -4.19 7.70
N LEU A 67 11.99 -3.27 8.28
CA LEU A 67 10.95 -3.52 9.30
C LEU A 67 9.60 -3.92 8.68
N GLY A 68 9.47 -3.93 7.36
CA GLY A 68 8.22 -4.10 6.61
C GLY A 68 7.48 -2.78 6.39
N ILE A 69 6.62 -2.77 5.35
CA ILE A 69 5.91 -1.56 4.93
C ILE A 69 4.98 -1.00 6.02
N ALA A 70 4.33 -1.88 6.78
CA ALA A 70 3.40 -1.48 7.83
C ALA A 70 4.10 -0.70 8.96
N ALA A 71 5.26 -1.17 9.42
CA ALA A 71 6.04 -0.51 10.46
C ALA A 71 6.60 0.85 9.97
N ALA A 72 7.13 0.89 8.75
CA ALA A 72 7.64 2.12 8.16
C ALA A 72 6.54 3.18 7.97
N LEU A 73 5.36 2.80 7.47
CA LEU A 73 4.21 3.69 7.38
C LEU A 73 3.78 4.20 8.76
N ASN A 74 3.69 3.30 9.75
CA ASN A 74 3.31 3.68 11.11
C ASN A 74 4.28 4.67 11.74
N LEU A 75 5.57 4.52 11.48
CA LEU A 75 6.58 5.46 11.96
C LEU A 75 6.32 6.86 11.39
N GLY A 76 6.15 6.95 10.07
CA GLY A 76 5.82 8.23 9.42
C GLY A 76 4.51 8.83 9.92
N VAL A 77 3.45 8.02 10.12
CA VAL A 77 2.16 8.50 10.65
C VAL A 77 2.30 9.05 12.07
N ARG A 78 3.08 8.39 12.94
CA ARG A 78 3.35 8.88 14.31
C ARG A 78 4.09 10.22 14.31
N GLU A 79 5.05 10.40 13.41
CA GLU A 79 5.74 11.68 13.28
C GLU A 79 4.79 12.78 12.76
N ALA A 80 3.98 12.48 11.74
CA ALA A 80 2.96 13.40 11.26
C ALA A 80 1.95 13.79 12.36
N GLN A 81 1.57 12.84 13.23
CA GLN A 81 0.70 13.09 14.39
C GLN A 81 1.35 14.00 15.43
N LYS A 82 2.65 13.81 15.76
CA LYS A 82 3.40 14.68 16.66
C LYS A 82 3.50 16.10 16.13
N GLU A 83 3.63 16.25 14.82
CA GLU A 83 3.71 17.52 14.12
C GLU A 83 2.34 18.20 13.95
N GLY A 84 1.28 17.61 14.50
CA GLY A 84 -0.08 18.17 14.46
C GLY A 84 -0.73 18.14 13.08
N CYS A 85 -0.31 17.26 12.17
CA CYS A 85 -0.92 17.14 10.86
C CYS A 85 -2.32 16.52 10.97
N ARG A 86 -3.28 17.13 10.29
CA ARG A 86 -4.64 16.62 10.18
C ARG A 86 -4.79 15.64 9.03
N TRP A 87 -4.07 15.87 7.93
CA TRP A 87 -4.15 15.11 6.71
C TRP A 87 -2.86 14.31 6.49
N VAL A 88 -3.01 13.05 6.12
CA VAL A 88 -1.89 12.15 5.87
C VAL A 88 -2.06 11.48 4.51
N GLY A 89 -1.24 11.87 3.53
CA GLY A 89 -1.10 11.18 2.27
C GLY A 89 -0.07 10.06 2.37
N LEU A 90 -0.36 8.87 1.85
CA LEU A 90 0.59 7.76 1.85
C LEU A 90 1.00 7.43 0.41
N PHE A 91 2.29 7.22 0.17
CA PHE A 91 2.80 6.98 -1.17
C PHE A 91 3.89 5.90 -1.18
N ASP A 92 3.88 5.09 -2.23
CA ASP A 92 5.02 4.25 -2.57
C ASP A 92 6.09 5.08 -3.28
N GLN A 93 7.35 4.68 -3.21
CA GLN A 93 8.48 5.43 -3.78
C GLN A 93 8.37 5.67 -5.30
N ASP A 94 7.64 4.82 -6.02
CA ASP A 94 7.45 4.87 -7.48
C ASP A 94 6.15 5.59 -7.91
N SER A 95 5.47 6.24 -6.96
CA SER A 95 4.24 6.97 -7.20
C SER A 95 4.50 8.38 -7.67
N THR A 96 3.82 8.80 -8.72
CA THR A 96 3.93 10.17 -9.24
C THR A 96 2.57 10.85 -9.19
N VAL A 97 2.52 11.99 -8.49
CA VAL A 97 1.32 12.82 -8.38
C VAL A 97 1.27 13.89 -9.47
N THR A 98 0.06 14.29 -9.85
CA THR A 98 -0.19 15.46 -10.70
C THR A 98 -0.20 16.75 -9.86
N GLU A 99 -0.10 17.90 -10.50
CA GLU A 99 -0.24 19.19 -9.83
C GLU A 99 -1.60 19.33 -9.16
N GLY A 100 -1.64 19.88 -7.95
CA GLY A 100 -2.86 20.08 -7.18
C GLY A 100 -3.50 18.80 -6.65
N PHE A 101 -2.79 17.65 -6.69
CA PHE A 101 -3.30 16.35 -6.28
C PHE A 101 -3.82 16.35 -4.83
N ILE A 102 -3.01 16.82 -3.88
CA ILE A 102 -3.37 16.83 -2.44
C ILE A 102 -4.57 17.73 -2.19
N ALA A 103 -4.56 18.95 -2.72
CA ALA A 103 -5.68 19.90 -2.56
C ALA A 103 -6.98 19.32 -3.14
N CYS A 104 -6.91 18.73 -4.34
CA CYS A 104 -8.05 18.07 -4.97
C CYS A 104 -8.59 16.90 -4.12
N MET A 105 -7.70 16.14 -3.47
CA MET A 105 -8.11 15.02 -2.57
C MET A 105 -8.79 15.54 -1.32
N ILE A 106 -8.31 16.62 -0.70
CA ILE A 106 -8.91 17.23 0.49
C ILE A 106 -10.28 17.82 0.15
N ASP A 107 -10.41 18.57 -0.96
CA ASP A 107 -11.66 19.16 -1.39
C ASP A 107 -12.76 18.11 -1.56
N GLU A 108 -12.47 17.00 -2.22
CA GLU A 108 -13.43 15.92 -2.43
C GLU A 108 -13.72 15.16 -1.12
N PHE A 109 -12.72 14.99 -0.23
CA PHE A 109 -12.94 14.41 1.09
C PHE A 109 -13.95 15.22 1.88
N GLU A 110 -13.83 16.54 1.89
CA GLU A 110 -14.77 17.43 2.59
C GLU A 110 -16.19 17.43 1.97
N VAL A 111 -16.31 17.17 0.66
CA VAL A 111 -17.61 16.92 0.03
C VAL A 111 -18.25 15.65 0.58
N TYR A 112 -17.50 14.53 0.65
CA TYR A 112 -18.01 13.28 1.24
C TYR A 112 -18.33 13.43 2.72
N ARG A 113 -17.51 14.16 3.49
CA ARG A 113 -17.67 14.33 4.94
C ARG A 113 -19.02 14.96 5.33
N LYS A 114 -19.59 15.78 4.46
CA LYS A 114 -20.93 16.37 4.67
C LYS A 114 -22.06 15.35 4.63
N GLN A 115 -21.83 14.18 4.01
CA GLN A 115 -22.86 13.17 3.73
C GLN A 115 -22.56 11.80 4.35
N ARG A 116 -21.30 11.51 4.63
CA ARG A 116 -20.79 10.19 5.03
C ARG A 116 -19.75 10.30 6.15
N LYS A 117 -19.67 9.28 6.99
CA LYS A 117 -18.53 9.13 7.92
C LYS A 117 -17.32 8.62 7.13
N ILE A 118 -16.52 9.51 6.58
CA ILE A 118 -15.35 9.20 5.78
C ILE A 118 -14.07 9.38 6.58
N MET A 119 -13.09 8.47 6.40
CA MET A 119 -11.77 8.56 7.02
C MET A 119 -10.63 8.36 6.00
N GLN A 120 -10.96 7.91 4.80
CA GLN A 120 -10.01 7.67 3.71
C GLN A 120 -10.65 8.02 2.37
N ILE A 121 -9.86 8.66 1.51
CA ILE A 121 -10.20 8.85 0.09
C ILE A 121 -9.04 8.37 -0.77
N VAL A 122 -9.36 7.77 -1.91
CA VAL A 122 -8.37 7.24 -2.86
C VAL A 122 -8.45 7.96 -4.19
N PRO A 123 -7.34 8.06 -4.93
CA PRO A 123 -7.33 8.67 -6.25
C PRO A 123 -7.81 7.69 -7.32
N LYS A 124 -7.89 8.20 -8.54
CA LYS A 124 -7.94 7.38 -9.75
C LYS A 124 -6.53 6.89 -10.09
N TYR A 125 -6.35 5.58 -10.18
CA TYR A 125 -5.06 4.97 -10.53
C TYR A 125 -4.95 4.77 -12.02
N ILE A 126 -3.87 5.26 -12.62
CA ILE A 126 -3.55 5.04 -14.04
C ILE A 126 -2.16 4.44 -14.14
N ASP A 127 -2.04 3.35 -14.88
CA ASP A 127 -0.75 2.78 -15.22
C ASP A 127 -0.06 3.65 -16.28
N PRO A 128 1.13 4.22 -15.98
CA PRO A 128 1.78 5.19 -16.89
C PRO A 128 2.27 4.57 -18.19
N GLU A 129 2.49 3.25 -18.26
CA GLU A 129 2.98 2.58 -19.46
C GLU A 129 1.85 2.24 -20.43
N THR A 130 0.69 1.86 -19.90
CA THR A 130 -0.45 1.40 -20.69
C THR A 130 -1.56 2.44 -20.83
N GLY A 131 -1.58 3.45 -19.96
CA GLY A 131 -2.68 4.42 -19.85
C GLY A 131 -3.98 3.81 -19.29
N ILE A 132 -3.94 2.55 -18.86
CA ILE A 132 -5.14 1.83 -18.40
C ILE A 132 -5.44 2.18 -16.94
N GLU A 133 -6.72 2.49 -16.69
CA GLU A 133 -7.22 2.67 -15.33
C GLU A 133 -7.26 1.33 -14.58
N ARG A 134 -6.71 1.31 -13.37
CA ARG A 134 -6.82 0.16 -12.48
C ARG A 134 -8.21 0.12 -11.85
N PRO A 135 -8.98 -0.97 -12.02
CA PRO A 135 -10.29 -1.08 -11.42
C PRO A 135 -10.19 -1.17 -9.89
N VAL A 136 -11.08 -0.49 -9.19
CA VAL A 136 -11.22 -0.56 -7.74
C VAL A 136 -12.35 -1.50 -7.33
N SER A 137 -12.17 -2.20 -6.21
CA SER A 137 -13.23 -3.05 -5.64
C SER A 137 -14.24 -2.16 -4.90
N ARG A 138 -15.53 -2.29 -5.23
CA ARG A 138 -16.59 -1.48 -4.58
C ARG A 138 -17.43 -2.32 -3.62
N SER A 139 -17.95 -1.65 -2.60
CA SER A 139 -18.94 -2.21 -1.69
C SER A 139 -20.36 -1.78 -2.08
N GLU A 140 -21.35 -2.37 -1.41
CA GLU A 140 -22.77 -2.16 -1.71
C GLU A 140 -23.23 -0.72 -1.50
N ASP A 141 -22.58 0.02 -0.61
CA ASP A 141 -22.85 1.45 -0.35
C ASP A 141 -22.25 2.41 -1.40
N GLY A 142 -21.63 1.86 -2.45
CA GLY A 142 -20.96 2.59 -3.53
C GLY A 142 -19.53 3.04 -3.23
N GLY A 143 -19.06 2.91 -1.99
CA GLY A 143 -17.69 3.23 -1.61
C GLY A 143 -16.68 2.16 -2.03
N ILE A 144 -15.40 2.44 -1.80
CA ILE A 144 -14.33 1.49 -2.06
C ILE A 144 -14.35 0.38 -1.01
N PHE A 145 -14.22 -0.88 -1.42
CA PHE A 145 -14.19 -2.02 -0.51
C PHE A 145 -12.77 -2.33 -0.04
N LEU A 146 -11.84 -2.49 -0.99
CA LEU A 146 -10.42 -2.69 -0.76
C LEU A 146 -9.64 -1.76 -1.67
N THR A 147 -8.57 -1.18 -1.15
CA THR A 147 -7.70 -0.27 -1.90
C THR A 147 -6.25 -0.42 -1.47
N CYS A 148 -5.32 0.13 -2.25
CA CYS A 148 -3.92 0.27 -1.82
C CYS A 148 -3.71 1.56 -1.02
N THR A 149 -2.64 1.60 -0.24
CA THR A 149 -2.25 2.79 0.54
C THR A 149 -1.70 3.89 -0.35
N SER A 150 -0.99 3.55 -1.44
CA SER A 150 -0.36 4.54 -2.29
C SER A 150 -1.35 5.51 -2.92
N GLY A 151 -1.11 6.82 -2.75
CA GLY A 151 -1.99 7.91 -3.17
C GLY A 151 -3.24 8.10 -2.30
N SER A 152 -3.46 7.26 -1.30
CA SER A 152 -4.57 7.44 -0.37
C SER A 152 -4.34 8.62 0.56
N LEU A 153 -5.36 9.45 0.77
CA LEU A 153 -5.39 10.49 1.79
C LEU A 153 -6.27 10.04 2.95
N PHE A 154 -5.74 10.16 4.16
CA PHE A 154 -6.43 9.84 5.41
C PHE A 154 -6.62 11.11 6.25
N ALA A 155 -7.74 11.19 6.95
CA ALA A 155 -7.82 12.05 8.11
C ALA A 155 -7.04 11.40 9.26
N MET A 156 -6.29 12.17 10.06
CA MET A 156 -5.50 11.65 11.19
C MET A 156 -6.38 10.87 12.18
N GLU A 157 -7.63 11.27 12.34
CA GLU A 157 -8.63 10.59 13.17
C GLU A 157 -8.84 9.12 12.77
N ALA A 158 -8.52 8.72 11.51
CA ALA A 158 -8.57 7.32 11.09
C ALA A 158 -7.65 6.43 11.91
N PHE A 159 -6.46 6.93 12.25
CA PHE A 159 -5.47 6.20 13.04
C PHE A 159 -5.81 6.19 14.53
N GLU A 160 -6.47 7.23 15.02
CA GLU A 160 -6.99 7.30 16.38
C GLU A 160 -8.14 6.30 16.59
N GLU A 161 -9.07 6.28 15.65
CA GLU A 161 -10.27 5.42 15.71
C GLU A 161 -9.97 3.95 15.38
N CYS A 162 -9.20 3.67 14.34
CA CYS A 162 -8.95 2.30 13.85
C CYS A 162 -7.60 1.74 14.28
N GLY A 163 -6.74 2.54 14.93
CA GLY A 163 -5.35 2.19 15.22
C GLY A 163 -4.48 2.21 13.96
N PHE A 164 -3.20 1.97 14.15
CA PHE A 164 -2.19 1.95 13.10
C PHE A 164 -2.26 0.69 12.22
N PHE A 165 -1.46 0.64 11.14
CA PHE A 165 -1.35 -0.55 10.30
C PHE A 165 -0.83 -1.75 11.09
N GLN A 166 -1.23 -2.95 10.68
CA GLN A 166 -0.82 -4.20 11.34
C GLN A 166 0.63 -4.58 10.97
N GLU A 167 1.58 -4.24 11.84
CA GLU A 167 3.02 -4.46 11.62
C GLU A 167 3.36 -5.95 11.43
N ASN A 168 2.60 -6.84 12.09
CA ASN A 168 2.77 -8.28 11.95
C ASN A 168 2.57 -8.82 10.53
N LEU A 169 1.87 -8.08 9.68
CA LEU A 169 1.71 -8.44 8.27
C LEU A 169 3.00 -8.23 7.47
N PHE A 170 3.88 -7.34 7.91
CA PHE A 170 5.14 -7.00 7.28
C PHE A 170 4.95 -6.35 5.89
N ILE A 171 4.45 -7.09 4.91
CA ILE A 171 4.12 -6.64 3.55
C ILE A 171 2.97 -7.47 2.98
N TYR A 172 2.17 -6.92 2.06
CA TYR A 172 0.94 -7.47 1.49
C TYR A 172 -0.23 -7.58 2.46
N CYS A 173 -1.40 -7.27 1.99
CA CYS A 173 -2.66 -7.19 2.75
C CYS A 173 -2.66 -6.17 3.91
N VAL A 174 -1.66 -5.33 4.04
CA VAL A 174 -1.59 -4.24 5.03
C VAL A 174 -2.69 -3.22 4.75
N ASP A 175 -2.83 -2.85 3.49
CA ASP A 175 -3.85 -1.98 2.93
C ASP A 175 -5.25 -2.61 2.97
N ASP A 176 -5.36 -3.87 2.57
CA ASP A 176 -6.61 -4.64 2.63
C ASP A 176 -7.13 -4.74 4.08
N ASP A 177 -6.26 -5.08 5.04
CA ASP A 177 -6.60 -5.15 6.47
C ASP A 177 -7.12 -3.80 6.98
N TYR A 178 -6.43 -2.71 6.65
CA TYR A 178 -6.81 -1.38 7.09
C TYR A 178 -8.16 -0.95 6.49
N SER A 179 -8.37 -1.19 5.19
CA SER A 179 -9.65 -0.94 4.53
C SER A 179 -10.81 -1.67 5.21
N LEU A 180 -10.61 -2.96 5.56
CA LEU A 180 -11.65 -3.73 6.26
C LEU A 180 -11.87 -3.28 7.70
N ARG A 181 -10.84 -2.79 8.41
CA ARG A 181 -11.00 -2.21 9.75
C ARG A 181 -11.81 -0.92 9.72
N LEU A 182 -11.55 -0.03 8.76
CA LEU A 182 -12.37 1.18 8.53
C LEU A 182 -13.82 0.79 8.25
N ARG A 183 -14.03 -0.15 7.33
CA ARG A 183 -15.37 -0.63 6.95
C ARG A 183 -16.12 -1.29 8.14
N LYS A 184 -15.44 -2.07 8.95
CA LYS A 184 -16.02 -2.72 10.14
C LYS A 184 -16.52 -1.68 11.16
N ARG A 185 -15.92 -0.50 11.21
CA ARG A 185 -16.36 0.61 12.06
C ARG A 185 -17.42 1.51 11.41
N GLY A 186 -17.86 1.16 10.19
CA GLY A 186 -18.90 1.90 9.46
C GLY A 186 -18.37 3.12 8.72
N PHE A 187 -17.05 3.26 8.55
CA PHE A 187 -16.49 4.36 7.78
C PHE A 187 -16.58 4.08 6.28
N PHE A 188 -16.90 5.13 5.55
CA PHE A 188 -16.91 5.14 4.10
C PHE A 188 -15.48 5.39 3.56
N ILE A 189 -15.09 4.70 2.52
CA ILE A 189 -13.86 4.96 1.77
C ILE A 189 -14.27 5.60 0.44
N GLY A 190 -13.92 6.88 0.25
CA GLY A 190 -14.28 7.65 -0.94
C GLY A 190 -13.32 7.42 -2.11
N GLU A 191 -13.70 7.87 -3.29
CA GLU A 191 -12.85 7.93 -4.48
C GLU A 191 -12.89 9.33 -5.07
N ASN A 192 -11.74 9.92 -5.36
CA ASN A 192 -11.63 11.12 -6.17
C ASN A 192 -11.14 10.77 -7.57
N ARG A 193 -12.04 10.85 -8.54
CA ARG A 193 -11.71 10.52 -9.93
C ARG A 193 -11.01 11.65 -10.71
N LYS A 194 -10.90 12.85 -10.11
CA LYS A 194 -10.19 14.00 -10.68
C LYS A 194 -8.70 13.96 -10.30
N ALA A 195 -8.39 13.48 -9.08
CA ALA A 195 -7.02 13.27 -8.64
C ALA A 195 -6.47 11.99 -9.29
N ILE A 196 -5.40 12.11 -10.06
CA ILE A 196 -4.79 11.00 -10.79
C ILE A 196 -3.45 10.67 -10.17
N LEU A 197 -3.29 9.40 -9.74
CA LEU A 197 -2.01 8.84 -9.37
C LEU A 197 -1.48 7.98 -10.52
N LEU A 198 -0.30 8.31 -11.00
CA LEU A 198 0.46 7.46 -11.92
C LEU A 198 1.18 6.40 -11.09
N HIS A 199 0.71 5.16 -11.16
CA HIS A 199 1.23 4.07 -10.34
C HIS A 199 1.35 2.78 -11.16
N ARG A 200 2.56 2.21 -11.18
CA ARG A 200 2.84 0.97 -11.91
C ARG A 200 2.26 -0.24 -11.17
N SER A 201 1.47 -1.03 -11.87
CA SER A 201 0.89 -2.25 -11.31
C SER A 201 1.85 -3.47 -11.27
N GLY A 202 3.15 -3.23 -11.20
CA GLY A 202 4.21 -4.24 -11.34
C GLY A 202 4.44 -4.59 -12.82
N HIS A 203 5.40 -5.49 -13.08
CA HIS A 203 5.74 -5.91 -14.45
C HIS A 203 5.11 -7.28 -14.74
N PRO A 204 3.92 -7.36 -15.36
CA PRO A 204 3.32 -8.64 -15.71
C PRO A 204 4.16 -9.34 -16.78
N THR A 205 4.51 -10.60 -16.55
CA THR A 205 5.10 -11.47 -17.54
C THR A 205 3.97 -12.20 -18.27
N PHE A 206 3.96 -12.14 -19.60
CA PHE A 206 2.98 -12.79 -20.43
C PHE A 206 3.53 -14.10 -20.98
N ARG A 207 2.82 -15.21 -20.80
CA ARG A 207 3.15 -16.50 -21.41
C ARG A 207 1.95 -17.06 -22.15
N LYS A 208 2.21 -17.65 -23.30
CA LYS A 208 1.16 -18.38 -24.07
C LYS A 208 1.04 -19.80 -23.53
N LEU A 209 -0.17 -20.17 -23.13
CA LEU A 209 -0.52 -21.52 -22.70
C LEU A 209 -1.80 -21.95 -23.41
N PHE A 210 -1.77 -23.07 -24.15
CA PHE A 210 -2.90 -23.58 -24.95
C PHE A 210 -3.54 -22.51 -25.84
N GLY A 211 -2.73 -21.70 -26.53
CA GLY A 211 -3.21 -20.66 -27.43
C GLY A 211 -3.75 -19.38 -26.76
N LYS A 212 -3.84 -19.36 -25.42
CA LYS A 212 -4.27 -18.19 -24.64
C LYS A 212 -3.07 -17.48 -24.02
N THR A 213 -3.04 -16.16 -24.10
CA THR A 213 -2.05 -15.35 -23.37
C THR A 213 -2.50 -15.19 -21.92
N ILE A 214 -1.71 -15.69 -21.00
CA ILE A 214 -1.96 -15.59 -19.56
C ILE A 214 -0.88 -14.69 -18.94
N ALA A 215 -1.32 -13.73 -18.14
CA ALA A 215 -0.43 -12.87 -17.39
C ALA A 215 -0.12 -13.46 -16.00
N THR A 216 1.15 -13.44 -15.62
CA THR A 216 1.60 -13.65 -14.24
C THR A 216 2.50 -12.51 -13.83
N LYS A 217 2.50 -12.17 -12.54
CA LYS A 217 3.39 -11.11 -12.03
C LYS A 217 4.81 -11.61 -11.71
N ASN A 218 5.05 -12.93 -11.82
CA ASN A 218 6.35 -13.59 -11.56
C ASN A 218 7.09 -13.04 -10.33
N TYR A 219 6.37 -12.82 -9.24
CA TYR A 219 6.93 -12.26 -8.00
C TYR A 219 8.05 -13.12 -7.42
N ARG A 220 8.93 -12.50 -6.63
CA ARG A 220 9.98 -13.21 -5.87
C ARG A 220 9.36 -14.22 -4.90
N PRO A 221 10.11 -15.27 -4.53
CA PRO A 221 9.61 -16.35 -3.65
C PRO A 221 9.08 -15.87 -2.30
N GLU A 222 9.74 -14.86 -1.67
CA GLU A 222 9.31 -14.30 -0.38
C GLU A 222 7.94 -13.62 -0.45
N VAL A 223 7.63 -13.01 -1.61
CA VAL A 223 6.31 -12.41 -1.87
C VAL A 223 5.22 -13.46 -1.82
N ARG A 224 5.47 -14.66 -2.37
CA ARG A 224 4.51 -15.77 -2.34
C ARG A 224 4.24 -16.26 -0.93
N TYR A 225 5.28 -16.26 -0.06
CA TYR A 225 5.14 -16.57 1.36
C TYR A 225 4.23 -15.57 2.08
N TYR A 226 4.57 -14.27 2.01
CA TYR A 226 3.80 -13.25 2.70
C TYR A 226 2.36 -13.18 2.20
N TYR A 227 2.16 -13.29 0.89
CA TYR A 227 0.83 -13.32 0.29
C TYR A 227 -0.02 -14.45 0.86
N ALA A 228 0.48 -15.69 0.84
CA ALA A 228 -0.25 -16.85 1.33
C ALA A 228 -0.56 -16.74 2.83
N ARG A 229 0.43 -16.37 3.65
CA ARG A 229 0.31 -16.20 5.10
C ARG A 229 -0.73 -15.13 5.46
N ASN A 230 -0.62 -13.98 4.81
CA ASN A 230 -1.48 -12.85 5.16
C ASN A 230 -2.91 -13.03 4.64
N LYS A 231 -3.13 -13.75 3.53
CA LYS A 231 -4.49 -14.13 3.10
C LYS A 231 -5.17 -15.07 4.11
N VAL A 232 -4.42 -15.96 4.78
CA VAL A 232 -4.96 -16.74 5.92
C VAL A 232 -5.33 -15.81 7.08
N TRP A 233 -4.49 -14.82 7.42
CA TRP A 233 -4.84 -13.78 8.39
C TRP A 233 -6.14 -13.07 8.03
N MET A 234 -6.27 -12.60 6.77
CA MET A 234 -7.47 -11.92 6.31
C MET A 234 -8.72 -12.76 6.50
N LEU A 235 -8.68 -14.05 6.16
CA LEU A 235 -9.80 -14.97 6.41
C LEU A 235 -10.12 -15.09 7.88
N ARG A 236 -9.11 -15.27 8.74
CA ARG A 236 -9.28 -15.46 10.18
C ARG A 236 -9.93 -14.26 10.86
N PHE A 237 -9.54 -13.05 10.52
CA PHE A 237 -9.95 -11.84 11.23
C PHE A 237 -11.12 -11.10 10.58
N HIS A 238 -11.33 -11.29 9.28
CA HIS A 238 -12.31 -10.49 8.54
C HIS A 238 -13.42 -11.31 7.88
N ALA A 239 -13.27 -12.63 7.65
CA ALA A 239 -14.25 -13.41 6.91
C ALA A 239 -15.64 -13.45 7.56
N LYS A 240 -15.71 -13.43 8.90
CA LYS A 240 -16.99 -13.40 9.63
C LYS A 240 -17.78 -12.12 9.35
N THR A 241 -17.08 -10.98 9.26
CA THR A 241 -17.71 -9.67 8.99
C THR A 241 -17.90 -9.43 7.49
N PHE A 242 -16.97 -9.92 6.69
CA PHE A 242 -16.94 -9.72 5.22
C PHE A 242 -16.81 -11.04 4.48
N PRO A 243 -17.86 -11.90 4.43
CA PRO A 243 -17.79 -13.22 3.81
C PRO A 243 -17.44 -13.19 2.32
N ARG A 244 -17.66 -12.06 1.65
CA ARG A 244 -17.30 -11.88 0.23
C ARG A 244 -15.81 -12.05 -0.08
N ILE A 245 -14.90 -12.00 0.90
CA ILE A 245 -13.46 -12.26 0.70
C ILE A 245 -13.13 -13.75 0.64
N ILE A 246 -14.02 -14.64 1.09
CA ILE A 246 -13.74 -16.08 1.24
C ILE A 246 -13.50 -16.73 -0.13
N ILE A 247 -14.50 -16.66 -1.02
CA ILE A 247 -14.44 -17.34 -2.30
C ILE A 247 -13.26 -16.87 -3.17
N PRO A 248 -13.01 -15.56 -3.35
CA PRO A 248 -11.84 -15.10 -4.06
C PRO A 248 -10.52 -15.62 -3.46
N THR A 249 -10.37 -15.59 -2.13
CA THR A 249 -9.15 -16.05 -1.46
C THR A 249 -8.94 -17.56 -1.63
N LEU A 250 -9.97 -18.38 -1.48
CA LEU A 250 -9.88 -19.83 -1.72
C LEU A 250 -9.52 -20.14 -3.17
N ARG A 251 -10.11 -19.41 -4.13
CA ARG A 251 -9.75 -19.52 -5.54
C ARG A 251 -8.29 -19.17 -5.80
N GLU A 252 -7.77 -18.12 -5.15
CA GLU A 252 -6.36 -17.73 -5.23
C GLU A 252 -5.44 -18.82 -4.66
N PHE A 253 -5.79 -19.44 -3.53
CA PHE A 253 -5.02 -20.57 -2.97
C PHE A 253 -4.92 -21.76 -3.92
N ALA A 254 -5.93 -22.01 -4.74
CA ALA A 254 -5.88 -23.06 -5.75
C ALA A 254 -5.15 -22.62 -7.02
N THR A 255 -5.40 -21.39 -7.50
CA THR A 255 -4.93 -20.97 -8.84
C THR A 255 -3.49 -20.44 -8.83
N ILE A 256 -3.00 -19.85 -7.74
CA ILE A 256 -1.65 -19.30 -7.66
C ILE A 256 -0.59 -20.40 -7.75
N PRO A 257 -0.63 -21.50 -6.97
CA PRO A 257 0.34 -22.59 -7.12
C PRO A 257 0.35 -23.19 -8.52
N LEU A 258 -0.82 -23.33 -9.15
CA LEU A 258 -0.94 -23.82 -10.51
C LEU A 258 -0.25 -22.86 -11.51
N LYS A 259 -0.47 -21.55 -11.40
CA LYS A 259 0.20 -20.54 -12.23
C LYS A 259 1.72 -20.56 -12.01
N ILE A 260 2.18 -20.69 -10.76
CA ILE A 260 3.61 -20.80 -10.44
C ILE A 260 4.19 -22.02 -11.14
N ALA A 261 3.57 -23.19 -10.98
CA ALA A 261 4.06 -24.45 -11.55
C ALA A 261 4.19 -24.42 -13.07
N LEU A 262 3.22 -23.77 -13.76
CA LEU A 262 3.13 -23.77 -15.22
C LEU A 262 3.86 -22.62 -15.88
N MET A 263 4.03 -21.46 -15.17
CA MET A 263 4.34 -20.22 -15.86
C MET A 263 5.45 -19.39 -15.24
N GLU A 264 5.83 -19.64 -13.98
CA GLU A 264 6.82 -18.80 -13.31
C GLU A 264 8.19 -19.46 -13.23
N ASP A 265 9.22 -18.62 -13.06
CA ASP A 265 10.58 -19.05 -12.76
C ASP A 265 10.68 -19.41 -11.26
N GLU A 266 11.77 -20.09 -10.85
CA GLU A 266 12.00 -20.51 -9.44
C GLU A 266 10.78 -21.24 -8.82
N ARG A 267 10.03 -21.96 -9.64
CA ARG A 267 8.72 -22.54 -9.29
C ARG A 267 8.72 -23.36 -8.00
N TRP A 268 9.75 -24.18 -7.78
CA TRP A 268 9.82 -25.03 -6.60
C TRP A 268 10.01 -24.23 -5.29
N GLN A 269 10.86 -23.21 -5.34
CA GLN A 269 11.08 -22.33 -4.19
C GLN A 269 9.83 -21.52 -3.88
N LYS A 270 9.15 -20.99 -4.91
CA LYS A 270 7.90 -20.25 -4.76
C LYS A 270 6.77 -21.11 -4.19
N ILE A 271 6.61 -22.36 -4.68
CA ILE A 271 5.61 -23.29 -4.15
C ILE A 271 5.93 -23.65 -2.70
N LYS A 272 7.19 -23.97 -2.38
CA LYS A 272 7.66 -24.28 -1.01
C LYS A 272 7.34 -23.13 -0.05
N LEU A 273 7.65 -21.90 -0.45
CA LEU A 273 7.40 -20.71 0.37
C LEU A 273 5.91 -20.38 0.45
N PHE A 274 5.16 -20.58 -0.61
CA PHE A 274 3.70 -20.42 -0.58
C PHE A 274 3.04 -21.38 0.44
N ILE A 275 3.40 -22.69 0.40
CA ILE A 275 2.89 -23.70 1.33
C ILE A 275 3.32 -23.36 2.77
N ARG A 276 4.59 -22.95 2.98
CA ARG A 276 5.07 -22.50 4.28
C ARG A 276 4.27 -21.29 4.77
N GLY A 277 3.97 -20.35 3.88
CA GLY A 277 3.13 -19.19 4.21
C GLY A 277 1.74 -19.61 4.70
N LEU A 278 1.08 -20.56 4.01
CA LEU A 278 -0.21 -21.09 4.47
C LEU A 278 -0.09 -21.72 5.87
N ALA A 279 0.93 -22.58 6.09
CA ALA A 279 1.14 -23.25 7.37
C ALA A 279 1.43 -22.24 8.50
N ASP A 280 2.28 -21.26 8.27
CA ASP A 280 2.61 -20.23 9.26
C ASP A 280 1.40 -19.32 9.54
N GLY A 281 0.59 -18.98 8.52
CA GLY A 281 -0.67 -18.25 8.70
C GLY A 281 -1.69 -19.02 9.56
N MET A 282 -1.85 -20.31 9.32
CA MET A 282 -2.71 -21.19 10.14
C MET A 282 -2.21 -21.32 11.58
N ALA A 283 -0.88 -21.42 11.75
CA ALA A 283 -0.24 -21.48 13.07
C ALA A 283 -0.16 -20.11 13.78
N GLY A 284 -0.55 -19.01 13.14
CA GLY A 284 -0.46 -17.65 13.69
C GLY A 284 0.97 -17.10 13.78
N ARG A 285 1.93 -17.65 13.04
CA ARG A 285 3.31 -17.18 12.99
C ARG A 285 3.41 -15.99 12.04
N MET A 286 3.54 -14.81 12.60
CA MET A 286 3.54 -13.55 11.87
C MET A 286 4.92 -12.86 11.94
N GLY A 287 5.03 -11.67 11.31
CA GLY A 287 6.28 -10.89 11.29
C GLY A 287 7.19 -11.23 10.09
N PRO A 288 8.47 -10.86 10.14
CA PRO A 288 9.42 -11.11 9.05
C PRO A 288 9.65 -12.62 8.83
N LEU A 289 9.90 -12.98 7.56
CA LEU A 289 10.25 -14.36 7.19
C LEU A 289 11.59 -14.73 7.82
N ARG A 290 11.56 -15.67 8.76
CA ARG A 290 12.79 -16.26 9.33
C ARG A 290 13.34 -17.29 8.34
N HIS A 291 14.52 -17.03 7.82
CA HIS A 291 15.23 -18.07 7.07
C HIS A 291 15.52 -19.21 8.04
N ALA A 292 15.16 -20.44 7.64
CA ALA A 292 15.63 -21.63 8.38
C ALA A 292 17.16 -21.63 8.25
N GLY A 293 17.83 -21.52 9.40
CA GLY A 293 19.28 -21.70 9.47
C GLY A 293 19.69 -23.10 9.03
#